data_13954cab78ab21086e3c8a960a854837
#
_entry.id   13954cab78ab21086e3c8a960a854837
#
_cell.length_a   1.000
_cell.length_b   1.000
_cell.length_c   1.000
_cell.angle_alpha   90.00
_cell.angle_beta   90.00
_cell.angle_gamma   90.00
#
_symmetry.space_group_name_H-M   'P 1'
#
loop_
_entity.id
_entity.type
_entity.pdbx_description
1 polymer ?
#
loop_
_entity_poly.entity_id
_entity_poly.type
_entity_poly.pdbx_seq_one_letter_code
_entity_poly.pdbx_strand_id
1 'polypeptide(L)'
;MNALNTLLTQSNTKETPVSLPVQLKAKYPLVQTFARQIAEHRQIIQNILAGKDQRLMVITGPCSIHDPVAVLEYADRLQKLQEKVKDQIFIVMRAYIEKPRTTVGWKGFMYDPNLDGSSNLQLGLEKSRELYLQIIEKGLPIASEILSPMATGYFDDLLAWGAIGARTSESQIHREISSHMPYSIGFKNGTDGSIQIALDAIQSAQNEHQFLGMNQQGLPSVIQSAGNPLPHSILRGANHGPNYDLASIQAIREKHKQNLPALVIDCSHGNSGKDPLRQPEVLQQIVAERLKTQVKGIMIESHLVDGNQKISCEMTYGQSVTDGCLGWDKTEQLLLNVAKQLKASELAHSA
;
A
#
# COMPACT_ATOMS: atom_id res chain seq x y z
N MET A 1 1.27 50.61 10.91
CA MET A 1 1.19 49.11 10.88
C MET A 1 1.86 48.60 12.15
N ASN A 2 1.07 47.96 13.01
CA ASN A 2 1.42 47.71 14.40
C ASN A 2 2.52 46.65 14.57
N ALA A 3 3.39 46.84 15.56
CA ALA A 3 4.43 45.89 16.00
C ALA A 3 3.86 44.43 16.23
N LEU A 4 2.58 44.30 16.52
CA LEU A 4 1.88 43.02 16.64
C LEU A 4 1.84 42.25 15.30
N ASN A 5 1.66 42.91 14.16
CA ASN A 5 1.68 42.29 12.85
C ASN A 5 3.08 41.77 12.48
N THR A 6 4.13 42.45 12.93
CA THR A 6 5.52 42.03 12.70
C THR A 6 5.88 40.77 13.52
N LEU A 7 5.34 40.61 14.73
CA LEU A 7 5.54 39.43 15.56
C LEU A 7 4.76 38.22 15.03
N LEU A 8 3.61 38.43 14.39
CA LEU A 8 2.80 37.36 13.80
C LEU A 8 3.28 36.88 12.41
N THR A 9 4.11 37.65 11.73
CA THR A 9 4.60 37.38 10.36
C THR A 9 6.07 36.97 10.28
N GLN A 10 6.81 36.91 11.41
CA GLN A 10 8.17 36.36 11.45
C GLN A 10 8.17 34.84 11.58
N SER A 11 7.43 34.12 10.74
CA SER A 11 7.76 32.72 10.47
C SER A 11 8.88 32.70 9.42
N ASN A 12 9.99 32.03 9.71
CA ASN A 12 11.05 31.72 8.72
C ASN A 12 10.56 30.70 7.67
N THR A 13 9.25 30.70 7.36
CA THR A 13 8.60 29.78 6.43
C THR A 13 8.57 30.41 5.03
N LYS A 14 9.10 29.66 4.06
CA LYS A 14 8.96 29.96 2.64
C LYS A 14 7.86 29.05 2.08
N GLU A 15 6.84 29.65 1.52
CA GLU A 15 5.77 28.92 0.83
C GLU A 15 6.03 28.94 -0.68
N THR A 16 5.94 27.75 -1.30
CA THR A 16 6.06 27.61 -2.75
C THR A 16 4.88 26.78 -3.23
N PRO A 17 3.98 27.36 -4.03
CA PRO A 17 2.85 26.63 -4.60
C PRO A 17 3.33 25.47 -5.49
N VAL A 18 2.56 24.37 -5.47
CA VAL A 18 2.70 23.25 -6.41
C VAL A 18 1.48 23.20 -7.33
N SER A 19 1.57 22.44 -8.43
CA SER A 19 0.44 22.23 -9.33
C SER A 19 -0.76 21.69 -8.59
N LEU A 20 -1.96 22.14 -8.94
CA LEU A 20 -3.21 21.61 -8.42
C LEU A 20 -3.45 20.16 -8.95
N PRO A 21 -4.23 19.32 -8.25
CA PRO A 21 -4.56 17.97 -8.73
C PRO A 21 -5.12 17.96 -10.16
N VAL A 22 -6.06 18.86 -10.47
CA VAL A 22 -6.64 18.97 -11.83
C VAL A 22 -5.59 19.31 -12.89
N GLN A 23 -4.61 20.17 -12.56
CA GLN A 23 -3.54 20.54 -13.48
C GLN A 23 -2.59 19.38 -13.74
N LEU A 24 -2.20 18.65 -12.69
CA LEU A 24 -1.35 17.47 -12.83
C LEU A 24 -2.04 16.36 -13.63
N LYS A 25 -3.32 16.10 -13.36
CA LYS A 25 -4.15 15.14 -14.11
C LYS A 25 -4.31 15.56 -15.58
N ALA A 26 -4.43 16.84 -15.88
CA ALA A 26 -4.48 17.34 -17.26
C ALA A 26 -3.14 17.20 -17.98
N LYS A 27 -2.01 17.41 -17.28
CA LYS A 27 -0.66 17.23 -17.83
C LYS A 27 -0.32 15.76 -18.11
N TYR A 28 -0.75 14.85 -17.23
CA TYR A 28 -0.55 13.40 -17.32
C TYR A 28 -1.90 12.68 -17.26
N PRO A 29 -2.67 12.70 -18.37
CA PRO A 29 -4.04 12.22 -18.36
C PRO A 29 -4.13 10.69 -18.30
N LEU A 30 -5.11 10.20 -17.55
CA LEU A 30 -5.51 8.80 -17.58
C LEU A 30 -6.42 8.56 -18.80
N VAL A 31 -5.98 7.73 -19.74
CA VAL A 31 -6.78 7.37 -20.92
C VAL A 31 -7.91 6.41 -20.54
N GLN A 32 -9.02 6.44 -21.29
CA GLN A 32 -10.23 5.71 -20.96
C GLN A 32 -10.05 4.19 -20.85
N THR A 33 -9.16 3.60 -21.65
CA THR A 33 -8.84 2.17 -21.59
C THR A 33 -8.24 1.78 -20.26
N PHE A 34 -7.29 2.57 -19.74
CA PHE A 34 -6.67 2.34 -18.46
C PHE A 34 -7.61 2.65 -17.28
N ALA A 35 -8.51 3.63 -17.43
CA ALA A 35 -9.54 3.89 -16.41
C ALA A 35 -10.47 2.66 -16.24
N ARG A 36 -10.86 2.00 -17.32
CA ARG A 36 -11.63 0.74 -17.27
C ARG A 36 -10.84 -0.38 -16.62
N GLN A 37 -9.58 -0.57 -17.03
CA GLN A 37 -8.69 -1.56 -16.44
C GLN A 37 -8.55 -1.37 -14.91
N ILE A 38 -8.38 -0.14 -14.44
CA ILE A 38 -8.30 0.15 -13.00
C ILE A 38 -9.62 -0.18 -12.30
N ALA A 39 -10.76 0.14 -12.90
CA ALA A 39 -12.07 -0.20 -12.35
C ALA A 39 -12.26 -1.73 -12.25
N GLU A 40 -11.84 -2.48 -13.26
CA GLU A 40 -11.84 -3.95 -13.24
C GLU A 40 -10.93 -4.51 -12.14
N HIS A 41 -9.71 -3.98 -12.00
CA HIS A 41 -8.80 -4.37 -10.93
C HIS A 41 -9.38 -4.10 -9.53
N ARG A 42 -10.00 -2.95 -9.32
CA ARG A 42 -10.71 -2.61 -8.08
C ARG A 42 -11.82 -3.63 -7.79
N GLN A 43 -12.60 -3.99 -8.80
CA GLN A 43 -13.68 -4.97 -8.65
C GLN A 43 -13.14 -6.38 -8.32
N ILE A 44 -12.04 -6.81 -8.95
CA ILE A 44 -11.39 -8.09 -8.61
C ILE A 44 -10.93 -8.08 -7.16
N ILE A 45 -10.25 -7.04 -6.71
CA ILE A 45 -9.80 -6.89 -5.32
C ILE A 45 -10.99 -6.97 -4.36
N GLN A 46 -12.08 -6.26 -4.66
CA GLN A 46 -13.31 -6.32 -3.86
C GLN A 46 -13.90 -7.72 -3.81
N ASN A 47 -13.93 -8.43 -4.93
CA ASN A 47 -14.42 -9.82 -4.98
C ASN A 47 -13.56 -10.76 -4.15
N ILE A 48 -12.24 -10.62 -4.16
CA ILE A 48 -11.33 -11.42 -3.32
C ILE A 48 -11.57 -11.13 -1.84
N LEU A 49 -11.64 -9.87 -1.46
CA LEU A 49 -11.88 -9.46 -0.07
C LEU A 49 -13.26 -9.93 0.44
N ALA A 50 -14.27 -9.90 -0.41
CA ALA A 50 -15.61 -10.41 -0.11
C ALA A 50 -15.73 -11.95 -0.17
N GLY A 51 -14.66 -12.66 -0.58
CA GLY A 51 -14.65 -14.11 -0.72
C GLY A 51 -15.41 -14.66 -1.93
N LYS A 52 -15.79 -13.82 -2.89
CA LYS A 52 -16.42 -14.20 -4.16
C LYS A 52 -15.41 -14.72 -5.17
N ASP A 53 -14.17 -14.26 -5.11
CA ASP A 53 -13.03 -14.75 -5.86
C ASP A 53 -12.08 -15.45 -4.87
N GLN A 54 -11.73 -16.70 -5.15
CA GLN A 54 -10.94 -17.54 -4.24
C GLN A 54 -9.42 -17.36 -4.42
N ARG A 55 -8.98 -16.61 -5.41
CA ARG A 55 -7.56 -16.30 -5.58
C ARG A 55 -6.96 -15.65 -4.34
N LEU A 56 -5.67 -15.82 -4.15
CA LEU A 56 -4.92 -15.09 -3.13
C LEU A 56 -4.48 -13.74 -3.70
N MET A 57 -4.85 -12.64 -3.07
CA MET A 57 -4.29 -11.33 -3.42
C MET A 57 -2.86 -11.24 -2.90
N VAL A 58 -1.90 -10.91 -3.77
CA VAL A 58 -0.48 -10.74 -3.41
C VAL A 58 -0.06 -9.33 -3.73
N ILE A 59 0.19 -8.52 -2.68
CA ILE A 59 0.70 -7.17 -2.81
C ILE A 59 2.23 -7.24 -2.70
N THR A 60 2.96 -7.00 -3.79
CA THR A 60 4.42 -7.15 -3.81
C THR A 60 5.10 -6.05 -4.59
N GLY A 61 6.26 -5.61 -4.11
CA GLY A 61 7.09 -4.55 -4.69
C GLY A 61 8.00 -3.92 -3.65
N PRO A 62 8.81 -2.92 -4.03
CA PRO A 62 9.78 -2.29 -3.14
C PRO A 62 9.11 -1.67 -1.90
N CYS A 63 9.86 -1.64 -0.80
CA CYS A 63 9.44 -0.96 0.43
C CYS A 63 9.05 0.50 0.13
N SER A 64 9.88 1.19 -0.64
CA SER A 64 9.58 2.52 -1.21
C SER A 64 10.21 2.64 -2.60
N ILE A 65 9.53 3.31 -3.50
CA ILE A 65 10.10 3.69 -4.80
C ILE A 65 11.19 4.74 -4.57
N HIS A 66 12.34 4.57 -5.22
CA HIS A 66 13.40 5.56 -5.23
C HIS A 66 14.07 5.69 -6.62
N ASP A 67 14.08 4.62 -7.41
CA ASP A 67 14.61 4.56 -8.76
C ASP A 67 13.52 4.10 -9.74
N PRO A 68 12.99 5.00 -10.59
CA PRO A 68 11.95 4.65 -11.56
C PRO A 68 12.37 3.57 -12.56
N VAL A 69 13.65 3.55 -12.96
CA VAL A 69 14.15 2.56 -13.94
C VAL A 69 14.11 1.16 -13.35
N ALA A 70 14.65 0.99 -12.16
CA ALA A 70 14.61 -0.29 -11.44
C ALA A 70 13.18 -0.75 -11.13
N VAL A 71 12.29 0.19 -10.80
CA VAL A 71 10.87 -0.11 -10.53
C VAL A 71 10.13 -0.55 -11.78
N LEU A 72 10.40 0.05 -12.94
CA LEU A 72 9.80 -0.36 -14.21
C LEU A 72 10.33 -1.71 -14.68
N GLU A 73 11.61 -2.02 -14.46
CA GLU A 73 12.15 -3.37 -14.69
C GLU A 73 11.47 -4.40 -13.77
N TYR A 74 11.30 -4.07 -12.49
CA TYR A 74 10.55 -4.91 -11.56
C TYR A 74 9.11 -5.15 -12.04
N ALA A 75 8.43 -4.11 -12.52
CA ALA A 75 7.07 -4.19 -13.06
C ALA A 75 7.00 -5.11 -14.30
N ASP A 76 7.97 -5.06 -15.22
CA ASP A 76 8.04 -5.95 -16.38
C ASP A 76 8.20 -7.42 -15.98
N ARG A 77 9.01 -7.69 -14.98
CA ARG A 77 9.18 -9.04 -14.44
C ARG A 77 7.90 -9.51 -13.72
N LEU A 78 7.26 -8.62 -12.97
CA LEU A 78 6.04 -8.91 -12.23
C LEU A 78 4.85 -9.21 -13.15
N GLN A 79 4.71 -8.48 -14.25
CA GLN A 79 3.71 -8.72 -15.29
C GLN A 79 3.86 -10.12 -15.89
N LYS A 80 5.10 -10.53 -16.21
CA LYS A 80 5.38 -11.89 -16.74
C LYS A 80 5.06 -12.98 -15.71
N LEU A 81 5.32 -12.72 -14.43
CA LEU A 81 4.97 -13.63 -13.35
C LEU A 81 3.46 -13.73 -13.16
N GLN A 82 2.73 -12.60 -13.24
CA GLN A 82 1.27 -12.57 -13.14
C GLN A 82 0.62 -13.53 -14.14
N GLU A 83 1.09 -13.58 -15.38
CA GLU A 83 0.55 -14.49 -16.41
C GLU A 83 0.74 -15.98 -16.04
N LYS A 84 1.79 -16.32 -15.31
CA LYS A 84 2.07 -17.70 -14.87
C LYS A 84 1.23 -18.15 -13.67
N VAL A 85 0.73 -17.21 -12.86
CA VAL A 85 0.08 -17.50 -11.57
C VAL A 85 -1.37 -16.99 -11.47
N LYS A 86 -1.90 -16.35 -12.50
CA LYS A 86 -3.18 -15.62 -12.50
C LYS A 86 -4.41 -16.43 -12.12
N ASP A 87 -4.36 -17.75 -12.27
CA ASP A 87 -5.47 -18.63 -11.91
C ASP A 87 -5.60 -18.79 -10.38
N GLN A 88 -4.51 -18.70 -9.62
CA GLN A 88 -4.47 -18.88 -8.17
C GLN A 88 -4.16 -17.58 -7.42
N ILE A 89 -3.45 -16.65 -8.07
CA ILE A 89 -2.93 -15.44 -7.45
C ILE A 89 -3.35 -14.22 -8.26
N PHE A 90 -3.84 -13.19 -7.58
CA PHE A 90 -4.01 -11.86 -8.16
C PHE A 90 -2.93 -10.92 -7.60
N ILE A 91 -1.97 -10.55 -8.46
CA ILE A 91 -0.86 -9.69 -8.06
C ILE A 91 -1.29 -8.22 -8.11
N VAL A 92 -0.96 -7.47 -7.05
CA VAL A 92 -1.07 -6.02 -6.96
C VAL A 92 0.32 -5.46 -6.71
N MET A 93 0.80 -4.57 -7.57
CA MET A 93 2.13 -3.99 -7.42
C MET A 93 2.17 -2.97 -6.30
N ARG A 94 2.99 -3.25 -5.27
CA ARG A 94 3.30 -2.28 -4.23
C ARG A 94 4.20 -1.20 -4.81
N ALA A 95 3.71 0.03 -4.86
CA ALA A 95 4.39 1.18 -5.43
C ALA A 95 4.27 2.41 -4.50
N TYR A 96 4.92 2.35 -3.35
CA TYR A 96 4.86 3.38 -2.32
C TYR A 96 5.80 4.54 -2.66
N ILE A 97 5.24 5.73 -2.89
CA ILE A 97 5.96 6.97 -3.22
C ILE A 97 6.24 7.84 -2.00
N GLU A 98 5.62 7.51 -0.88
CA GLU A 98 5.81 8.18 0.41
C GLU A 98 6.40 7.20 1.43
N LYS A 99 7.18 7.72 2.38
CA LYS A 99 7.74 6.92 3.47
C LYS A 99 7.53 7.63 4.80
N PRO A 100 6.72 7.05 5.71
CA PRO A 100 6.55 7.59 7.05
C PRO A 100 7.85 7.49 7.85
N ARG A 101 8.23 8.58 8.53
CA ARG A 101 9.42 8.63 9.36
C ARG A 101 9.04 8.89 10.82
N THR A 102 9.68 8.18 11.72
CA THR A 102 9.49 8.38 13.16
C THR A 102 10.16 9.66 13.63
N THR A 103 11.31 10.00 13.03
CA THR A 103 12.08 11.22 13.33
C THR A 103 12.37 11.99 12.04
N VAL A 104 13.57 11.88 11.51
CA VAL A 104 14.02 12.55 10.28
C VAL A 104 14.48 11.52 9.24
N GLY A 105 14.59 11.93 7.99
CA GLY A 105 15.07 11.10 6.89
C GLY A 105 14.32 11.35 5.58
N TRP A 106 14.74 10.68 4.53
CA TRP A 106 14.10 10.75 3.22
C TRP A 106 12.62 10.33 3.32
N LYS A 107 11.73 11.21 2.87
CA LYS A 107 10.27 11.07 3.02
C LYS A 107 9.59 10.33 1.86
N GLY A 108 10.36 9.84 0.90
CA GLY A 108 9.84 9.13 -0.26
C GLY A 108 10.06 9.89 -1.58
N PHE A 109 9.83 9.19 -2.67
CA PHE A 109 10.06 9.64 -4.03
C PHE A 109 9.25 10.90 -4.40
N MET A 110 8.03 11.01 -3.90
CA MET A 110 7.19 12.19 -4.12
C MET A 110 7.81 13.46 -3.52
N TYR A 111 8.54 13.36 -2.42
CA TYR A 111 9.14 14.52 -1.74
C TYR A 111 10.52 14.87 -2.26
N ASP A 112 11.34 13.87 -2.56
CA ASP A 112 12.74 14.04 -2.98
C ASP A 112 13.09 12.98 -4.04
N PRO A 113 12.65 13.21 -5.30
CA PRO A 113 12.76 12.23 -6.38
C PRO A 113 14.19 12.04 -6.89
N ASN A 114 15.11 12.95 -6.56
CA ASN A 114 16.50 12.88 -6.99
C ASN A 114 17.42 12.29 -5.90
N LEU A 115 16.91 12.05 -4.68
CA LEU A 115 17.71 11.58 -3.54
C LEU A 115 18.87 12.51 -3.14
N ASP A 116 18.75 13.79 -3.47
CA ASP A 116 19.79 14.82 -3.27
C ASP A 116 19.49 15.80 -2.11
N GLY A 117 18.37 15.58 -1.43
CA GLY A 117 17.89 16.43 -0.34
C GLY A 117 17.30 17.77 -0.79
N SER A 118 17.14 17.99 -2.10
CA SER A 118 16.53 19.21 -2.65
C SER A 118 15.06 19.35 -2.30
N SER A 119 14.40 18.26 -1.95
CA SER A 119 12.97 18.21 -1.62
C SER A 119 12.09 18.85 -2.71
N ASN A 120 12.36 18.53 -3.98
CA ASN A 120 11.60 19.04 -5.11
C ASN A 120 10.25 18.35 -5.26
N LEU A 121 9.29 18.74 -4.42
CA LEU A 121 7.95 18.15 -4.36
C LEU A 121 7.18 18.27 -5.68
N GLN A 122 7.31 19.41 -6.42
CA GLN A 122 6.65 19.57 -7.71
C GLN A 122 7.12 18.49 -8.71
N LEU A 123 8.43 18.31 -8.83
CA LEU A 123 9.01 17.25 -9.68
C LEU A 123 8.61 15.85 -9.18
N GLY A 124 8.57 15.66 -7.87
CA GLY A 124 8.15 14.39 -7.25
C GLY A 124 6.72 14.02 -7.56
N LEU A 125 5.77 14.96 -7.52
CA LEU A 125 4.39 14.76 -7.93
C LEU A 125 4.28 14.34 -9.39
N GLU A 126 4.99 15.07 -10.28
CA GLU A 126 5.01 14.78 -11.72
C GLU A 126 5.57 13.41 -12.03
N LYS A 127 6.77 13.11 -11.55
CA LYS A 127 7.44 11.81 -11.76
C LYS A 127 6.65 10.64 -11.16
N SER A 128 6.00 10.84 -10.00
CA SER A 128 5.19 9.81 -9.37
C SER A 128 3.96 9.46 -10.21
N ARG A 129 3.26 10.47 -10.74
CA ARG A 129 2.10 10.23 -11.59
C ARG A 129 2.49 9.58 -12.93
N GLU A 130 3.56 10.05 -13.56
CA GLU A 130 4.10 9.47 -14.79
C GLU A 130 4.48 8.00 -14.59
N LEU A 131 5.19 7.68 -13.51
CA LEU A 131 5.59 6.32 -13.16
C LEU A 131 4.36 5.41 -12.93
N TYR A 132 3.33 5.89 -12.23
CA TYR A 132 2.11 5.13 -12.03
C TYR A 132 1.39 4.82 -13.35
N LEU A 133 1.31 5.77 -14.27
CA LEU A 133 0.75 5.54 -15.60
C LEU A 133 1.53 4.47 -16.37
N GLN A 134 2.88 4.50 -16.32
CA GLN A 134 3.73 3.50 -16.95
C GLN A 134 3.55 2.08 -16.35
N ILE A 135 3.31 1.98 -15.02
CA ILE A 135 2.99 0.71 -14.37
C ILE A 135 1.61 0.20 -14.81
N ILE A 136 0.62 1.09 -14.89
CA ILE A 136 -0.75 0.76 -15.34
C ILE A 136 -0.73 0.29 -16.81
N GLU A 137 0.07 0.91 -17.66
CA GLU A 137 0.26 0.50 -19.06
C GLU A 137 0.77 -0.93 -19.21
N LYS A 138 1.53 -1.44 -18.21
CA LYS A 138 1.97 -2.84 -18.15
C LYS A 138 0.86 -3.80 -17.65
N GLY A 139 -0.34 -3.32 -17.39
CA GLY A 139 -1.47 -4.13 -16.94
C GLY A 139 -1.49 -4.45 -15.44
N LEU A 140 -0.65 -3.79 -14.63
CA LEU A 140 -0.55 -4.06 -13.20
C LEU A 140 -1.43 -3.10 -12.38
N PRO A 141 -2.25 -3.61 -11.43
CA PRO A 141 -2.91 -2.80 -10.42
C PRO A 141 -1.89 -2.26 -9.41
N ILE A 142 -2.10 -1.03 -8.95
CA ILE A 142 -1.18 -0.34 -8.03
C ILE A 142 -1.75 -0.31 -6.62
N ALA A 143 -0.89 -0.65 -5.64
CA ALA A 143 -1.09 -0.45 -4.21
C ALA A 143 -0.16 0.64 -3.68
N SER A 144 -0.68 1.58 -2.90
CA SER A 144 0.14 2.60 -2.22
C SER A 144 -0.32 2.87 -0.79
N GLU A 145 0.54 3.47 0.03
CA GLU A 145 0.14 3.98 1.35
C GLU A 145 -0.53 5.35 1.19
N ILE A 146 -1.64 5.55 1.88
CA ILE A 146 -2.31 6.85 1.98
C ILE A 146 -1.74 7.54 3.21
N LEU A 147 -0.65 8.26 3.03
CA LEU A 147 0.09 8.90 4.13
C LEU A 147 -0.22 10.40 4.22
N SER A 148 -0.02 11.15 3.14
CA SER A 148 -0.38 12.56 3.09
C SER A 148 -1.82 12.74 2.62
N PRO A 149 -2.72 13.28 3.47
CA PRO A 149 -4.07 13.63 3.06
C PRO A 149 -4.15 14.54 1.85
N MET A 150 -3.19 15.44 1.73
CA MET A 150 -3.11 16.42 0.62
C MET A 150 -2.71 15.77 -0.71
N ALA A 151 -2.02 14.61 -0.67
CA ALA A 151 -1.57 13.92 -1.88
C ALA A 151 -2.67 13.07 -2.54
N THR A 152 -3.73 12.73 -1.82
CA THR A 152 -4.75 11.78 -2.31
C THR A 152 -5.37 12.21 -3.64
N GLY A 153 -5.74 13.48 -3.78
CA GLY A 153 -6.37 14.02 -4.99
C GLY A 153 -5.51 13.96 -6.26
N TYR A 154 -4.20 13.77 -6.13
CA TYR A 154 -3.28 13.68 -7.27
C TYR A 154 -3.23 12.27 -7.88
N PHE A 155 -3.61 11.22 -7.11
CA PHE A 155 -3.39 9.81 -7.49
C PHE A 155 -4.62 8.92 -7.30
N ASP A 156 -5.74 9.41 -6.78
CA ASP A 156 -6.96 8.66 -6.47
C ASP A 156 -7.55 7.92 -7.69
N ASP A 157 -7.33 8.45 -8.88
CA ASP A 157 -7.75 7.85 -10.15
C ASP A 157 -6.86 6.67 -10.60
N LEU A 158 -5.63 6.55 -10.08
CA LEU A 158 -4.62 5.57 -10.52
C LEU A 158 -4.51 4.34 -9.62
N LEU A 159 -4.87 4.46 -8.33
CA LEU A 159 -4.69 3.39 -7.37
C LEU A 159 -5.83 2.37 -7.45
N ALA A 160 -5.48 1.09 -7.30
CA ALA A 160 -6.43 -0.02 -7.18
C ALA A 160 -6.66 -0.45 -5.74
N TRP A 161 -5.71 -0.16 -4.84
CA TRP A 161 -5.74 -0.52 -3.43
C TRP A 161 -4.90 0.47 -2.60
N GLY A 162 -5.32 0.68 -1.36
CA GLY A 162 -4.61 1.58 -0.45
C GLY A 162 -4.35 0.95 0.92
N ALA A 163 -3.29 1.39 1.61
CA ALA A 163 -3.01 1.04 2.99
C ALA A 163 -2.95 2.27 3.89
N ILE A 164 -3.43 2.11 5.13
CA ILE A 164 -3.15 3.03 6.24
C ILE A 164 -2.13 2.37 7.16
N GLY A 165 -1.03 3.07 7.42
CA GLY A 165 0.07 2.57 8.24
C GLY A 165 -0.30 2.42 9.72
N ALA A 166 0.47 1.60 10.45
CA ALA A 166 0.22 1.33 11.87
C ALA A 166 0.22 2.60 12.75
N ARG A 167 0.98 3.64 12.38
CA ARG A 167 1.06 4.91 13.12
C ARG A 167 -0.06 5.88 12.77
N THR A 168 -0.79 5.63 11.70
CA THR A 168 -1.86 6.50 11.18
C THR A 168 -3.26 5.88 11.26
N SER A 169 -3.38 4.60 11.61
CA SER A 169 -4.68 3.91 11.79
C SER A 169 -5.53 4.51 12.93
N GLU A 170 -4.91 5.18 13.92
CA GLU A 170 -5.63 5.90 14.98
C GLU A 170 -6.14 7.28 14.53
N SER A 171 -5.56 7.84 13.46
CA SER A 171 -5.86 9.20 13.01
C SER A 171 -7.26 9.32 12.42
N GLN A 172 -8.09 10.19 13.00
CA GLN A 172 -9.43 10.51 12.49
C GLN A 172 -9.37 10.97 11.02
N ILE A 173 -8.42 11.83 10.66
CA ILE A 173 -8.27 12.36 9.30
C ILE A 173 -8.06 11.22 8.29
N HIS A 174 -7.23 10.21 8.63
CA HIS A 174 -6.99 9.06 7.75
C HIS A 174 -8.22 8.15 7.63
N ARG A 175 -9.03 8.02 8.69
CA ARG A 175 -10.29 7.27 8.66
C ARG A 175 -11.33 7.96 7.77
N GLU A 176 -11.48 9.28 7.91
CA GLU A 176 -12.37 10.11 7.09
C GLU A 176 -11.98 10.05 5.61
N ILE A 177 -10.70 10.24 5.28
CA ILE A 177 -10.22 10.15 3.90
C ILE A 177 -10.43 8.74 3.34
N SER A 178 -10.17 7.70 4.13
CA SER A 178 -10.39 6.32 3.71
C SER A 178 -11.85 6.05 3.34
N SER A 179 -12.81 6.68 4.03
CA SER A 179 -14.24 6.56 3.71
C SER A 179 -14.60 7.09 2.33
N HIS A 180 -13.79 7.99 1.78
CA HIS A 180 -14.02 8.65 0.50
C HIS A 180 -13.24 7.99 -0.68
N MET A 181 -12.27 7.14 -0.40
CA MET A 181 -11.44 6.55 -1.47
C MET A 181 -12.25 5.59 -2.35
N PRO A 182 -12.06 5.64 -3.69
CA PRO A 182 -12.79 4.81 -4.65
C PRO A 182 -12.28 3.37 -4.76
N TYR A 183 -11.42 2.94 -3.83
CA TYR A 183 -10.80 1.61 -3.76
C TYR A 183 -10.74 1.09 -2.32
N SER A 184 -10.57 -0.21 -2.17
CA SER A 184 -10.48 -0.85 -0.86
C SER A 184 -9.25 -0.39 -0.08
N ILE A 185 -9.43 -0.13 1.22
CA ILE A 185 -8.38 0.34 2.13
C ILE A 185 -8.10 -0.71 3.19
N GLY A 186 -6.82 -1.07 3.34
CA GLY A 186 -6.35 -1.92 4.44
C GLY A 186 -5.78 -1.09 5.59
N PHE A 187 -6.25 -1.34 6.82
CA PHE A 187 -5.74 -0.71 8.03
C PHE A 187 -4.79 -1.65 8.76
N LYS A 188 -3.55 -1.21 8.98
CA LYS A 188 -2.58 -1.98 9.77
C LYS A 188 -2.92 -1.93 11.26
N ASN A 189 -2.77 -3.06 11.95
CA ASN A 189 -2.82 -3.10 13.40
C ASN A 189 -1.72 -2.20 14.03
N GLY A 190 -1.92 -1.78 15.26
CA GLY A 190 -0.97 -0.96 16.01
C GLY A 190 0.41 -1.59 16.13
N THR A 191 1.44 -0.79 16.38
CA THR A 191 2.82 -1.28 16.58
C THR A 191 2.99 -2.12 17.83
N ASP A 192 2.07 -1.97 18.79
CA ASP A 192 1.92 -2.81 19.99
C ASP A 192 1.24 -4.16 19.72
N GLY A 193 0.75 -4.39 18.49
CA GLY A 193 0.00 -5.57 18.08
C GLY A 193 -1.52 -5.46 18.24
N SER A 194 -2.04 -4.35 18.77
CA SER A 194 -3.48 -4.15 18.95
C SER A 194 -4.22 -4.11 17.62
N ILE A 195 -5.06 -5.12 17.38
CA ILE A 195 -5.97 -5.14 16.24
C ILE A 195 -7.18 -4.22 16.43
N GLN A 196 -7.53 -3.87 17.68
CA GLN A 196 -8.69 -3.03 17.96
C GLN A 196 -8.61 -1.71 17.23
N ILE A 197 -7.43 -1.11 17.14
CA ILE A 197 -7.18 0.13 16.40
C ILE A 197 -7.61 0.00 14.93
N ALA A 198 -7.26 -1.12 14.29
CA ALA A 198 -7.64 -1.38 12.90
C ALA A 198 -9.15 -1.62 12.76
N LEU A 199 -9.77 -2.34 13.70
CA LEU A 199 -11.21 -2.58 13.70
C LEU A 199 -12.02 -1.29 13.88
N ASP A 200 -11.61 -0.42 14.80
CA ASP A 200 -12.22 0.89 15.00
C ASP A 200 -12.09 1.77 13.75
N ALA A 201 -10.91 1.73 13.10
CA ALA A 201 -10.66 2.46 11.86
C ALA A 201 -11.54 1.95 10.70
N ILE A 202 -11.71 0.64 10.58
CA ILE A 202 -12.58 0.00 9.59
C ILE A 202 -14.04 0.40 9.83
N GLN A 203 -14.50 0.29 11.07
CA GLN A 203 -15.86 0.69 11.44
C GLN A 203 -16.10 2.17 11.10
N SER A 204 -15.15 3.04 11.42
CA SER A 204 -15.24 4.46 11.06
C SER A 204 -15.30 4.62 9.53
N ALA A 205 -14.32 4.07 8.79
CA ALA A 205 -14.23 4.25 7.35
C ALA A 205 -15.41 3.66 6.55
N GLN A 206 -16.17 2.71 7.11
CA GLN A 206 -17.37 2.15 6.49
C GLN A 206 -18.58 3.07 6.56
N ASN A 207 -18.57 4.06 7.44
CA ASN A 207 -19.70 4.96 7.63
C ASN A 207 -19.56 6.24 6.79
N GLU A 208 -20.67 6.94 6.66
CA GLU A 208 -20.71 8.26 6.05
C GLU A 208 -19.97 9.28 6.92
N HIS A 209 -19.23 10.17 6.27
CA HIS A 209 -18.52 11.27 6.91
C HIS A 209 -18.77 12.60 6.21
N GLN A 210 -18.68 13.66 6.98
CA GLN A 210 -18.60 15.02 6.48
C GLN A 210 -17.37 15.68 7.11
N PHE A 211 -16.38 16.02 6.30
CA PHE A 211 -15.10 16.54 6.79
C PHE A 211 -14.52 17.63 5.90
N LEU A 212 -13.59 18.42 6.45
CA LEU A 212 -12.84 19.40 5.69
C LEU A 212 -11.75 18.69 4.88
N GLY A 213 -11.84 18.79 3.57
CA GLY A 213 -10.85 18.25 2.64
C GLY A 213 -10.51 19.23 1.53
N MET A 214 -9.84 18.74 0.51
CA MET A 214 -9.51 19.50 -0.69
C MET A 214 -10.18 18.85 -1.90
N ASN A 215 -10.86 19.65 -2.73
CA ASN A 215 -11.46 19.17 -3.96
C ASN A 215 -10.41 19.04 -5.08
N GLN A 216 -10.83 18.56 -6.25
CA GLN A 216 -9.96 18.36 -7.42
C GLN A 216 -9.35 19.67 -7.96
N GLN A 217 -9.98 20.81 -7.70
CA GLN A 217 -9.49 22.14 -8.03
C GLN A 217 -8.49 22.68 -7.00
N GLY A 218 -8.16 21.90 -5.97
CA GLY A 218 -7.22 22.33 -4.92
C GLY A 218 -7.82 23.34 -3.93
N LEU A 219 -9.15 23.45 -3.87
CA LEU A 219 -9.85 24.34 -2.96
C LEU A 219 -10.28 23.60 -1.69
N PRO A 220 -10.12 24.21 -0.49
CA PRO A 220 -10.73 23.71 0.73
C PRO A 220 -12.23 23.51 0.53
N SER A 221 -12.74 22.34 0.87
CA SER A 221 -14.14 21.98 0.62
C SER A 221 -14.67 21.06 1.70
N VAL A 222 -15.97 21.10 1.94
CA VAL A 222 -16.64 20.07 2.70
C VAL A 222 -16.80 18.84 1.82
N ILE A 223 -16.18 17.75 2.22
CA ILE A 223 -16.27 16.46 1.54
C ILE A 223 -17.37 15.64 2.26
N GLN A 224 -18.31 15.13 1.47
CA GLN A 224 -19.32 14.18 1.93
C GLN A 224 -18.96 12.80 1.35
N SER A 225 -18.71 11.82 2.21
CA SER A 225 -18.42 10.44 1.80
C SER A 225 -19.61 9.52 2.15
N ALA A 226 -19.81 8.51 1.32
CA ALA A 226 -20.81 7.46 1.54
C ALA A 226 -20.27 6.27 2.36
N GLY A 227 -19.02 6.35 2.79
CA GLY A 227 -18.28 5.24 3.40
C GLY A 227 -17.59 4.33 2.39
N ASN A 228 -16.48 3.73 2.79
CA ASN A 228 -15.77 2.74 1.99
C ASN A 228 -16.42 1.36 2.16
N PRO A 229 -16.82 0.67 1.09
CA PRO A 229 -17.61 -0.57 1.19
C PRO A 229 -16.80 -1.77 1.70
N LEU A 230 -15.47 -1.77 1.54
CA LEU A 230 -14.61 -2.90 1.86
C LEU A 230 -13.26 -2.50 2.51
N PRO A 231 -13.28 -1.70 3.60
CA PRO A 231 -12.07 -1.56 4.39
C PRO A 231 -11.80 -2.86 5.14
N HIS A 232 -10.53 -3.18 5.35
CA HIS A 232 -10.13 -4.48 5.89
C HIS A 232 -8.89 -4.37 6.77
N SER A 233 -8.56 -5.44 7.50
CA SER A 233 -7.41 -5.46 8.41
C SER A 233 -6.14 -5.96 7.73
N ILE A 234 -5.00 -5.34 8.09
CA ILE A 234 -3.67 -5.83 7.76
C ILE A 234 -2.94 -6.18 9.06
N LEU A 235 -2.63 -7.47 9.24
CA LEU A 235 -1.81 -7.95 10.35
C LEU A 235 -0.34 -7.83 9.98
N ARG A 236 0.40 -6.98 10.69
CA ARG A 236 1.82 -6.67 10.42
C ARG A 236 2.79 -7.15 11.51
N GLY A 237 2.29 -7.93 12.47
CA GLY A 237 3.02 -8.24 13.70
C GLY A 237 3.04 -7.08 14.68
N ALA A 238 3.76 -7.29 15.77
CA ALA A 238 3.97 -6.34 16.85
C ALA A 238 5.47 -6.14 17.13
N ASN A 239 5.80 -5.19 18.01
CA ASN A 239 7.17 -5.01 18.48
C ASN A 239 7.69 -6.21 19.31
N HIS A 240 6.77 -6.99 19.88
CA HIS A 240 7.07 -8.15 20.73
C HIS A 240 6.90 -9.51 20.01
N GLY A 241 6.45 -9.54 18.75
CA GLY A 241 6.33 -10.79 18.00
C GLY A 241 5.37 -10.76 16.82
N PRO A 242 5.27 -11.86 16.09
CA PRO A 242 4.37 -12.02 14.95
C PRO A 242 2.90 -12.18 15.38
N ASN A 243 1.97 -12.03 14.41
CA ASN A 243 0.53 -12.24 14.62
C ASN A 243 -0.16 -12.85 13.38
N TYR A 244 0.57 -13.63 12.59
CA TYR A 244 0.09 -14.20 11.32
C TYR A 244 -0.31 -15.67 11.39
N ASP A 245 0.09 -16.39 12.44
CA ASP A 245 -0.16 -17.81 12.62
C ASP A 245 -1.62 -18.12 12.99
N LEU A 246 -2.00 -19.38 12.82
CA LEU A 246 -3.37 -19.84 13.07
C LEU A 246 -3.84 -19.55 14.51
N ALA A 247 -2.98 -19.75 15.51
CA ALA A 247 -3.35 -19.52 16.91
C ALA A 247 -3.60 -18.02 17.18
N SER A 248 -2.76 -17.15 16.66
CA SER A 248 -2.94 -15.69 16.74
C SER A 248 -4.24 -15.24 16.08
N ILE A 249 -4.54 -15.73 14.86
CA ILE A 249 -5.78 -15.38 14.14
C ILE A 249 -7.02 -15.95 14.84
N GLN A 250 -6.96 -17.15 15.39
CA GLN A 250 -8.05 -17.73 16.18
C GLN A 250 -8.32 -16.93 17.44
N ALA A 251 -7.27 -16.55 18.19
CA ALA A 251 -7.42 -15.70 19.38
C ALA A 251 -8.07 -14.34 19.05
N ILE A 252 -7.69 -13.74 17.92
CA ILE A 252 -8.32 -12.52 17.43
C ILE A 252 -9.82 -12.77 17.14
N ARG A 253 -10.17 -13.85 16.46
CA ARG A 253 -11.57 -14.19 16.13
C ARG A 253 -12.43 -14.46 17.35
N GLU A 254 -11.92 -15.20 18.31
CA GLU A 254 -12.61 -15.49 19.58
C GLU A 254 -12.90 -14.20 20.34
N LYS A 255 -11.89 -13.33 20.46
CA LYS A 255 -12.02 -12.04 21.16
C LYS A 255 -13.05 -11.12 20.52
N HIS A 256 -13.16 -11.11 19.19
CA HIS A 256 -14.04 -10.20 18.43
C HIS A 256 -15.30 -10.86 17.88
N LYS A 257 -15.68 -12.04 18.40
CA LYS A 257 -16.97 -12.73 18.16
C LYS A 257 -17.35 -12.84 16.68
N GLN A 258 -16.42 -13.27 15.85
CA GLN A 258 -16.62 -13.54 14.41
C GLN A 258 -16.92 -12.32 13.50
N ASN A 259 -16.99 -11.11 14.02
CA ASN A 259 -17.16 -9.89 13.23
C ASN A 259 -15.82 -9.37 12.70
N LEU A 260 -14.96 -10.27 12.21
CA LEU A 260 -13.70 -9.84 11.61
C LEU A 260 -13.90 -9.47 10.14
N PRO A 261 -13.39 -8.32 9.73
CA PRO A 261 -13.26 -7.97 8.32
C PRO A 261 -12.29 -8.94 7.63
N ALA A 262 -12.21 -8.85 6.29
CA ALA A 262 -11.18 -9.58 5.55
C ALA A 262 -9.78 -9.32 6.12
N LEU A 263 -8.94 -10.35 6.12
CA LEU A 263 -7.57 -10.28 6.64
C LEU A 263 -6.57 -10.32 5.49
N VAL A 264 -5.64 -9.37 5.53
CA VAL A 264 -4.41 -9.38 4.73
C VAL A 264 -3.24 -9.48 5.70
N ILE A 265 -2.23 -10.28 5.38
CA ILE A 265 -1.05 -10.44 6.23
C ILE A 265 0.15 -9.76 5.57
N ASP A 266 0.76 -8.83 6.29
CA ASP A 266 2.05 -8.25 5.91
C ASP A 266 3.16 -9.19 6.39
N CYS A 267 3.84 -9.87 5.45
CA CYS A 267 4.90 -10.82 5.73
C CYS A 267 6.21 -10.16 6.18
N SER A 268 6.31 -8.84 6.03
CA SER A 268 7.43 -8.01 6.47
C SER A 268 7.25 -7.53 7.94
N HIS A 269 7.94 -6.48 8.33
CA HIS A 269 7.82 -5.77 9.60
C HIS A 269 7.90 -6.69 10.84
N GLY A 270 6.93 -6.65 11.74
CA GLY A 270 6.91 -7.46 12.97
C GLY A 270 6.77 -8.96 12.71
N ASN A 271 6.10 -9.35 11.63
CA ASN A 271 5.89 -10.75 11.28
C ASN A 271 7.19 -11.47 10.86
N SER A 272 8.12 -10.77 10.21
CA SER A 272 9.46 -11.32 9.87
C SER A 272 10.57 -10.85 10.84
N GLY A 273 10.24 -10.04 11.85
CA GLY A 273 11.25 -9.36 12.67
C GLY A 273 12.09 -8.37 11.88
N LYS A 274 11.56 -7.83 10.78
CA LYS A 274 12.24 -6.95 9.80
C LYS A 274 13.37 -7.59 9.01
N ASP A 275 13.48 -8.90 9.05
CA ASP A 275 14.40 -9.67 8.18
C ASP A 275 13.67 -10.01 6.87
N PRO A 276 14.09 -9.45 5.72
CA PRO A 276 13.43 -9.74 4.45
C PRO A 276 13.53 -11.21 4.04
N LEU A 277 14.58 -11.93 4.47
CA LEU A 277 14.80 -13.33 4.12
C LEU A 277 13.86 -14.29 4.89
N ARG A 278 13.16 -13.82 5.93
CA ARG A 278 12.13 -14.59 6.64
C ARG A 278 10.73 -14.47 6.02
N GLN A 279 10.50 -13.53 5.13
CA GLN A 279 9.20 -13.36 4.45
C GLN A 279 8.72 -14.64 3.73
N PRO A 280 9.58 -15.44 3.05
CA PRO A 280 9.18 -16.72 2.44
C PRO A 280 8.64 -17.73 3.45
N GLU A 281 9.27 -17.86 4.62
CA GLU A 281 8.81 -18.76 5.70
C GLU A 281 7.43 -18.34 6.20
N VAL A 282 7.25 -17.05 6.49
CA VAL A 282 5.97 -16.47 6.91
C VAL A 282 4.87 -16.76 5.89
N LEU A 283 5.14 -16.52 4.59
CA LEU A 283 4.17 -16.76 3.54
C LEU A 283 3.80 -18.25 3.39
N GLN A 284 4.78 -19.15 3.46
CA GLN A 284 4.53 -20.59 3.37
C GLN A 284 3.60 -21.07 4.49
N GLN A 285 3.81 -20.60 5.72
CA GLN A 285 2.92 -20.93 6.84
C GLN A 285 1.51 -20.38 6.63
N ILE A 286 1.38 -19.11 6.18
CA ILE A 286 0.06 -18.52 5.87
C ILE A 286 -0.69 -19.37 4.83
N VAL A 287 -0.03 -19.78 3.77
CA VAL A 287 -0.64 -20.59 2.70
C VAL A 287 -1.06 -21.96 3.21
N ALA A 288 -0.22 -22.63 4.01
CA ALA A 288 -0.55 -23.92 4.62
C ALA A 288 -1.78 -23.84 5.55
N GLU A 289 -1.98 -22.72 6.22
CA GLU A 289 -3.07 -22.50 7.19
C GLU A 289 -4.26 -21.74 6.57
N ARG A 290 -4.21 -21.36 5.28
CA ARG A 290 -5.15 -20.43 4.66
C ARG A 290 -6.62 -20.89 4.75
N LEU A 291 -6.89 -22.15 4.57
CA LEU A 291 -8.27 -22.69 4.64
C LEU A 291 -8.90 -22.51 6.02
N LYS A 292 -8.08 -22.57 7.09
CA LYS A 292 -8.53 -22.38 8.48
C LYS A 292 -8.56 -20.88 8.84
N THR A 293 -7.58 -20.12 8.38
CA THR A 293 -7.43 -18.70 8.68
C THR A 293 -8.29 -17.81 7.79
N GLN A 294 -8.69 -18.29 6.61
CA GLN A 294 -9.46 -17.54 5.60
C GLN A 294 -8.80 -16.20 5.19
N VAL A 295 -7.47 -16.12 5.24
CA VAL A 295 -6.70 -14.95 4.78
C VAL A 295 -6.97 -14.72 3.31
N LYS A 296 -7.26 -13.47 2.94
CA LYS A 296 -7.62 -13.05 1.58
C LYS A 296 -6.44 -12.53 0.79
N GLY A 297 -5.43 -12.04 1.46
CA GLY A 297 -4.24 -11.51 0.79
C GLY A 297 -3.00 -11.48 1.68
N ILE A 298 -1.88 -11.27 1.03
CA ILE A 298 -0.58 -11.11 1.69
C ILE A 298 0.17 -9.92 1.09
N MET A 299 1.11 -9.36 1.85
CA MET A 299 2.01 -8.32 1.40
C MET A 299 3.46 -8.75 1.59
N ILE A 300 4.30 -8.53 0.57
CA ILE A 300 5.74 -8.83 0.57
C ILE A 300 6.50 -7.56 0.17
N GLU A 301 7.53 -7.19 0.91
CA GLU A 301 8.49 -6.19 0.47
C GLU A 301 9.57 -6.87 -0.38
N SER A 302 9.58 -6.55 -1.68
CA SER A 302 10.44 -7.19 -2.69
C SER A 302 10.99 -6.16 -3.67
N HIS A 303 12.24 -6.34 -4.09
CA HIS A 303 12.87 -5.53 -5.14
C HIS A 303 13.76 -6.43 -6.03
N LEU A 304 14.55 -5.84 -6.93
CA LEU A 304 15.44 -6.62 -7.81
C LEU A 304 16.53 -7.36 -7.03
N VAL A 305 17.06 -6.73 -5.95
CA VAL A 305 18.16 -7.24 -5.13
C VAL A 305 17.73 -7.33 -3.66
N ASP A 306 18.25 -8.35 -2.95
CA ASP A 306 17.99 -8.55 -1.51
C ASP A 306 18.51 -7.41 -0.63
N GLY A 307 17.81 -7.19 0.48
CA GLY A 307 18.25 -6.32 1.56
C GLY A 307 17.98 -4.85 1.31
N ASN A 308 18.82 -4.01 1.90
CA ASN A 308 18.77 -2.57 1.77
C ASN A 308 20.15 -1.92 1.83
N GLN A 309 20.22 -0.66 1.44
CA GLN A 309 21.42 0.17 1.43
C GLN A 309 21.14 1.58 1.93
N LYS A 310 22.19 2.32 2.25
CA LYS A 310 22.07 3.76 2.54
C LYS A 310 22.08 4.56 1.24
N ILE A 311 21.36 5.70 1.24
CA ILE A 311 21.44 6.67 0.13
C ILE A 311 22.89 7.20 0.07
N SER A 312 23.55 7.03 -1.07
CA SER A 312 24.91 7.47 -1.35
C SER A 312 25.11 7.70 -2.85
N CYS A 313 26.27 8.23 -3.25
CA CYS A 313 26.60 8.39 -4.66
C CYS A 313 26.89 7.05 -5.38
N GLU A 314 27.19 5.99 -4.63
CA GLU A 314 27.40 4.64 -5.15
C GLU A 314 26.34 3.70 -4.56
N MET A 315 25.26 3.50 -5.31
CA MET A 315 24.18 2.62 -4.90
C MET A 315 24.10 1.39 -5.79
N THR A 316 23.79 0.25 -5.17
CA THR A 316 23.47 -0.97 -5.89
C THR A 316 22.13 -0.81 -6.58
N TYR A 317 22.10 -0.97 -7.91
CA TYR A 317 20.89 -0.91 -8.71
C TYR A 317 19.85 -1.92 -8.24
N GLY A 318 18.61 -1.47 -8.07
CA GLY A 318 17.49 -2.33 -7.67
C GLY A 318 17.50 -2.82 -6.22
N GLN A 319 18.37 -2.25 -5.34
CA GLN A 319 18.36 -2.53 -3.90
C GLN A 319 17.64 -1.40 -3.13
N SER A 320 16.80 -1.76 -2.16
CA SER A 320 16.02 -0.80 -1.38
C SER A 320 16.87 0.22 -0.62
N VAL A 321 16.43 1.47 -0.55
CA VAL A 321 17.05 2.54 0.30
C VAL A 321 16.29 2.76 1.61
N THR A 322 15.29 1.92 1.89
CA THR A 322 14.47 1.97 3.11
C THR A 322 14.55 0.63 3.84
N ASP A 323 13.43 -0.04 4.13
CA ASP A 323 13.49 -1.35 4.78
C ASP A 323 13.97 -2.43 3.79
N GLY A 324 14.58 -3.50 4.31
CA GLY A 324 15.10 -4.59 3.49
C GLY A 324 14.02 -5.30 2.68
N CYS A 325 14.31 -5.59 1.43
CA CYS A 325 13.41 -6.27 0.49
C CYS A 325 13.95 -7.66 0.16
N LEU A 326 13.05 -8.57 -0.19
CA LEU A 326 13.38 -9.86 -0.80
C LEU A 326 13.75 -9.63 -2.27
N GLY A 327 14.83 -10.24 -2.75
CA GLY A 327 15.26 -10.14 -4.15
C GLY A 327 14.31 -10.83 -5.12
N TRP A 328 14.38 -10.42 -6.38
CA TRP A 328 13.47 -10.89 -7.43
C TRP A 328 13.43 -12.41 -7.59
N ASP A 329 14.58 -13.06 -7.73
CA ASP A 329 14.63 -14.51 -8.02
C ASP A 329 13.94 -15.33 -6.93
N LYS A 330 14.14 -14.92 -5.66
CA LYS A 330 13.47 -15.55 -4.52
C LYS A 330 11.97 -15.27 -4.52
N THR A 331 11.56 -14.06 -4.90
CA THR A 331 10.15 -13.67 -4.98
C THR A 331 9.43 -14.45 -6.08
N GLU A 332 10.00 -14.53 -7.29
CA GLU A 332 9.43 -15.31 -8.40
C GLU A 332 9.27 -16.78 -8.00
N GLN A 333 10.34 -17.40 -7.51
CA GLN A 333 10.29 -18.80 -7.09
C GLN A 333 9.27 -19.06 -5.98
N LEU A 334 9.19 -18.16 -5.01
CA LEU A 334 8.21 -18.23 -3.92
C LEU A 334 6.78 -18.20 -4.45
N LEU A 335 6.43 -17.24 -5.30
CA LEU A 335 5.07 -17.09 -5.82
C LEU A 335 4.67 -18.21 -6.78
N LEU A 336 5.62 -18.74 -7.58
CA LEU A 336 5.38 -19.93 -8.39
C LEU A 336 5.08 -21.16 -7.53
N ASN A 337 5.79 -21.35 -6.42
CA ASN A 337 5.55 -22.44 -5.49
C ASN A 337 4.21 -22.30 -4.76
N VAL A 338 3.87 -21.08 -4.33
CA VAL A 338 2.58 -20.77 -3.71
C VAL A 338 1.41 -21.08 -4.66
N ALA A 339 1.52 -20.67 -5.93
CA ALA A 339 0.48 -20.97 -6.91
C ALA A 339 0.27 -22.49 -7.10
N LYS A 340 1.36 -23.28 -7.13
CA LYS A 340 1.28 -24.76 -7.19
C LYS A 340 0.60 -25.34 -5.95
N GLN A 341 0.92 -24.85 -4.75
CA GLN A 341 0.31 -25.30 -3.49
C GLN A 341 -1.20 -24.98 -3.43
N LEU A 342 -1.59 -23.75 -3.84
CA LEU A 342 -2.99 -23.35 -3.88
C LEU A 342 -3.79 -24.23 -4.85
N LYS A 343 -3.26 -24.49 -6.05
CA LYS A 343 -3.88 -25.37 -7.04
C LYS A 343 -4.07 -26.81 -6.50
N ALA A 344 -3.06 -27.36 -5.84
CA ALA A 344 -3.14 -28.70 -5.24
C ALA A 344 -4.20 -28.77 -4.13
N SER A 345 -4.31 -27.70 -3.32
CA SER A 345 -5.33 -27.62 -2.26
C SER A 345 -6.76 -27.53 -2.82
N GLU A 346 -6.98 -26.79 -3.91
CA GLU A 346 -8.28 -26.71 -4.60
C GLU A 346 -8.72 -28.07 -5.13
N LEU A 347 -7.82 -28.82 -5.77
CA LEU A 347 -8.10 -30.16 -6.30
C LEU A 347 -8.45 -31.16 -5.18
N ALA A 348 -7.76 -31.09 -4.04
CA ALA A 348 -8.02 -31.98 -2.90
C ALA A 348 -9.36 -31.71 -2.20
N HIS A 349 -9.97 -30.53 -2.35
CA HIS A 349 -11.27 -30.18 -1.78
C HIS A 349 -12.44 -30.40 -2.76
N SER A 350 -12.13 -30.58 -4.05
CA SER A 350 -13.12 -30.84 -5.10
C SER A 350 -13.35 -32.35 -5.35
N ALA A 351 -12.50 -33.19 -4.76
CA ALA A 351 -12.56 -34.66 -4.80
C ALA A 351 -13.19 -35.22 -3.51
#